data_826eab652652085e7cbfaf11f5fe4d30
#
_entry.id   826eab652652085e7cbfaf11f5fe4d30
#
_cell.length_a   1.000
_cell.length_b   1.000
_cell.length_c   1.000
_cell.angle_alpha   90.00
_cell.angle_beta   90.00
_cell.angle_gamma   90.00
#
_symmetry.space_group_name_H-M   'P 1'
#
loop_
_entity.id
_entity.type
_entity.pdbx_description
1 polymer ?
#
loop_
_entity_poly.entity_id
_entity_poly.type
_entity_poly.pdbx_seq_one_letter_code
_entity_poly.pdbx_strand_id
1 'polypeptide(L)'
;MELRKSQLMEYVAIALFAVSTCITPGPNNIMIMTSGLNYGIKKSLQHLVGIYIGFPVMIIVVGLGISEIFELYPVMHMVLKIVGASYLTFLAWRIATAPISEYGESKGRPLSFLQAALFQWVNPKAWVLAVGATVTYTVLSEPYPFQIFVIALIFMLFGSPCTFLWLWFGASLKTILRYPHYIKAFNFIMAALLIASLIPVFDDLREQILVS
;
A
#
# COMPACT_ATOMS: atom_id res chain seq x y z
N MET A 1 -22.35 -1.57 -30.70
CA MET A 1 -22.36 -0.34 -29.89
C MET A 1 -22.57 -0.65 -28.40
N GLU A 2 -23.42 -1.60 -28.05
CA GLU A 2 -23.71 -2.01 -26.67
C GLU A 2 -22.51 -2.68 -25.97
N LEU A 3 -21.82 -3.62 -26.63
CA LEU A 3 -20.62 -4.27 -26.07
C LEU A 3 -19.54 -3.26 -25.66
N ARG A 4 -19.32 -2.22 -26.47
CA ARG A 4 -18.34 -1.17 -26.20
C ARG A 4 -18.76 -0.29 -25.00
N LYS A 5 -20.07 -0.10 -24.79
CA LYS A 5 -20.60 0.60 -23.60
C LYS A 5 -20.41 -0.23 -22.35
N SER A 6 -20.64 -1.55 -22.43
CA SER A 6 -20.46 -2.47 -21.30
C SER A 6 -19.00 -2.48 -20.82
N GLN A 7 -18.04 -2.65 -21.72
CA GLN A 7 -16.61 -2.62 -21.40
C GLN A 7 -16.16 -1.26 -20.80
N LEU A 8 -16.68 -0.15 -21.34
CA LEU A 8 -16.37 1.17 -20.78
C LEU A 8 -16.88 1.32 -19.35
N MET A 9 -18.10 0.84 -19.06
CA MET A 9 -18.65 0.86 -17.70
C MET A 9 -17.84 0.01 -16.73
N GLU A 10 -17.34 -1.14 -17.17
CA GLU A 10 -16.44 -2.00 -16.40
C GLU A 10 -15.13 -1.29 -16.05
N TYR A 11 -14.46 -0.67 -17.01
CA TYR A 11 -13.23 0.10 -16.76
C TYR A 11 -13.46 1.28 -15.82
N VAL A 12 -14.59 1.96 -15.94
CA VAL A 12 -14.99 3.02 -15.00
C VAL A 12 -15.20 2.46 -13.60
N ALA A 13 -15.83 1.30 -13.47
CA ALA A 13 -16.03 0.65 -12.16
C ALA A 13 -14.69 0.28 -11.51
N ILE A 14 -13.75 -0.29 -12.28
CA ILE A 14 -12.39 -0.59 -11.80
C ILE A 14 -11.65 0.70 -11.39
N ALA A 15 -11.77 1.78 -12.17
CA ALA A 15 -11.13 3.05 -11.86
C ALA A 15 -11.71 3.68 -10.57
N LEU A 16 -13.03 3.65 -10.40
CA LEU A 16 -13.68 4.11 -9.17
C LEU A 16 -13.27 3.27 -7.96
N PHE A 17 -13.17 1.95 -8.13
CA PHE A 17 -12.67 1.06 -7.08
C PHE A 17 -11.22 1.38 -6.74
N ALA A 18 -10.35 1.56 -7.74
CA ALA A 18 -8.95 1.92 -7.53
C ALA A 18 -8.82 3.26 -6.77
N VAL A 19 -9.55 4.30 -7.17
CA VAL A 19 -9.52 5.60 -6.49
C VAL A 19 -10.04 5.48 -5.07
N SER A 20 -11.23 4.89 -4.88
CA SER A 20 -11.87 4.80 -3.56
C SER A 20 -11.03 4.02 -2.55
N THR A 21 -10.36 2.96 -3.01
CA THR A 21 -9.54 2.12 -2.14
C THR A 21 -8.14 2.69 -1.92
N CYS A 22 -7.51 3.29 -2.94
CA CYS A 22 -6.19 3.88 -2.83
C CYS A 22 -6.19 5.22 -2.07
N ILE A 23 -7.28 5.98 -2.07
CA ILE A 23 -7.39 7.22 -1.30
C ILE A 23 -7.60 6.97 0.21
N THR A 24 -8.12 5.80 0.59
CA THR A 24 -8.36 5.49 2.01
C THR A 24 -7.06 5.27 2.77
N PRO A 25 -6.99 5.64 4.07
CA PRO A 25 -5.83 5.40 4.90
C PRO A 25 -5.40 3.93 4.90
N GLY A 26 -4.09 3.70 4.95
CA GLY A 26 -3.50 2.37 5.01
C GLY A 26 -1.97 2.44 5.05
N PRO A 27 -1.27 1.31 5.20
CA PRO A 27 0.18 1.29 5.40
C PRO A 27 0.96 2.10 4.37
N ASN A 28 0.71 1.94 3.07
CA ASN A 28 1.36 2.74 2.03
C ASN A 28 1.15 4.24 2.22
N ASN A 29 -0.10 4.66 2.45
CA ASN A 29 -0.47 6.06 2.54
C ASN A 29 0.10 6.72 3.80
N ILE A 30 0.07 6.01 4.93
CA ILE A 30 0.68 6.45 6.18
C ILE A 30 2.19 6.64 5.99
N MET A 31 2.86 5.68 5.37
CA MET A 31 4.31 5.73 5.18
C MET A 31 4.74 6.80 4.19
N ILE A 32 4.05 6.96 3.08
CA ILE A 32 4.40 7.99 2.08
C ILE A 32 4.10 9.40 2.60
N MET A 33 2.99 9.59 3.35
CA MET A 33 2.67 10.84 4.02
C MET A 33 3.73 11.21 5.06
N THR A 34 4.15 10.24 5.88
CA THR A 34 5.24 10.42 6.85
C THR A 34 6.56 10.76 6.15
N SER A 35 6.84 10.13 5.00
CA SER A 35 8.00 10.47 4.17
C SER A 35 7.91 11.91 3.65
N GLY A 36 6.75 12.35 3.21
CA GLY A 36 6.48 13.73 2.78
C GLY A 36 6.78 14.74 3.86
N LEU A 37 6.25 14.52 5.07
CA LEU A 37 6.47 15.39 6.22
C LEU A 37 7.96 15.45 6.63
N ASN A 38 8.60 14.30 6.78
CA ASN A 38 9.96 14.22 7.33
C ASN A 38 11.05 14.58 6.31
N TYR A 39 10.86 14.28 5.01
CA TYR A 39 11.90 14.38 3.99
C TYR A 39 11.53 15.28 2.81
N GLY A 40 10.25 15.64 2.66
CA GLY A 40 9.73 16.40 1.54
C GLY A 40 9.54 15.56 0.27
N ILE A 41 8.90 16.16 -0.75
CA ILE A 41 8.52 15.46 -1.98
C ILE A 41 9.74 14.92 -2.72
N LYS A 42 10.74 15.78 -2.97
CA LYS A 42 11.90 15.44 -3.81
C LYS A 42 12.66 14.21 -3.32
N LYS A 43 12.92 14.12 -2.01
CA LYS A 43 13.62 12.97 -1.42
C LYS A 43 12.76 11.71 -1.40
N SER A 44 11.44 11.85 -1.38
CA SER A 44 10.48 10.73 -1.30
C SER A 44 10.03 10.19 -2.66
N LEU A 45 10.53 10.74 -3.78
CA LEU A 45 10.15 10.27 -5.13
C LEU A 45 10.47 8.80 -5.36
N GLN A 46 11.60 8.29 -4.88
CA GLN A 46 11.93 6.87 -5.01
C GLN A 46 10.94 5.98 -4.27
N HIS A 47 10.50 6.39 -3.08
CA HIS A 47 9.45 5.70 -2.32
C HIS A 47 8.13 5.70 -3.10
N LEU A 48 7.73 6.85 -3.63
CA LEU A 48 6.51 7.00 -4.43
C LEU A 48 6.53 6.09 -5.67
N VAL A 49 7.60 6.14 -6.46
CA VAL A 49 7.74 5.34 -7.68
C VAL A 49 7.80 3.84 -7.37
N GLY A 50 8.40 3.47 -6.22
CA GLY A 50 8.38 2.09 -5.73
C GLY A 50 6.97 1.56 -5.48
N ILE A 51 6.08 2.39 -4.90
CA ILE A 51 4.66 2.03 -4.75
C ILE A 51 3.96 1.98 -6.12
N TYR A 52 4.18 2.97 -6.99
CA TYR A 52 3.57 3.09 -8.31
C TYR A 52 3.82 1.89 -9.21
N ILE A 53 5.00 1.31 -9.14
CA ILE A 53 5.39 0.14 -9.95
C ILE A 53 5.14 -1.14 -9.17
N GLY A 54 5.48 -1.16 -7.88
CA GLY A 54 5.40 -2.37 -7.06
C GLY A 54 3.99 -2.91 -6.92
N PHE A 55 2.99 -2.04 -6.75
CA PHE A 55 1.62 -2.50 -6.56
C PHE A 55 0.98 -3.04 -7.86
N PRO A 56 1.05 -2.38 -9.03
CA PRO A 56 0.60 -2.97 -10.29
C PRO A 56 1.31 -4.29 -10.64
N VAL A 57 2.62 -4.39 -10.40
CA VAL A 57 3.37 -5.65 -10.58
C VAL A 57 2.80 -6.73 -9.66
N MET A 58 2.50 -6.40 -8.41
CA MET A 58 1.85 -7.34 -7.49
C MET A 58 0.49 -7.80 -8.00
N ILE A 59 -0.36 -6.89 -8.53
CA ILE A 59 -1.66 -7.26 -9.15
C ILE A 59 -1.46 -8.27 -10.27
N ILE A 60 -0.47 -8.05 -11.14
CA ILE A 60 -0.17 -8.97 -12.25
C ILE A 60 0.23 -10.34 -11.72
N VAL A 61 1.15 -10.39 -10.79
CA VAL A 61 1.67 -11.67 -10.25
C VAL A 61 0.60 -12.42 -9.46
N VAL A 62 -0.20 -11.72 -8.65
CA VAL A 62 -1.33 -12.29 -7.90
C VAL A 62 -2.40 -12.80 -8.86
N GLY A 63 -2.78 -11.99 -9.83
CA GLY A 63 -3.80 -12.34 -10.82
C GLY A 63 -3.39 -13.49 -11.75
N LEU A 64 -2.10 -13.63 -12.06
CA LEU A 64 -1.61 -14.73 -12.90
C LEU A 64 -1.40 -16.05 -12.13
N GLY A 65 -1.82 -16.16 -10.86
CA GLY A 65 -1.96 -17.44 -10.19
C GLY A 65 -1.08 -17.67 -8.96
N ILE A 66 -0.39 -16.63 -8.42
CA ILE A 66 0.36 -16.84 -7.16
C ILE A 66 -0.57 -17.18 -5.98
N SER A 67 -1.85 -16.74 -6.05
CA SER A 67 -2.88 -17.12 -5.08
C SER A 67 -3.12 -18.62 -5.02
N GLU A 68 -3.05 -19.34 -6.15
CA GLU A 68 -3.17 -20.79 -6.21
C GLU A 68 -2.01 -21.48 -5.46
N ILE A 69 -0.80 -20.89 -5.49
CA ILE A 69 0.35 -21.43 -4.74
C ILE A 69 0.09 -21.33 -3.23
N PHE A 70 -0.57 -20.29 -2.76
CA PHE A 70 -0.90 -20.16 -1.33
C PHE A 70 -2.03 -21.10 -0.89
N GLU A 71 -2.94 -21.45 -1.78
CA GLU A 71 -3.94 -22.50 -1.51
C GLU A 71 -3.28 -23.87 -1.38
N LEU A 72 -2.29 -24.16 -2.24
CA LEU A 72 -1.52 -25.41 -2.19
C LEU A 72 -0.56 -25.47 -0.98
N TYR A 73 -0.03 -24.32 -0.56
CA TYR A 73 0.94 -24.21 0.52
C TYR A 73 0.54 -23.17 1.57
N PRO A 74 -0.47 -23.43 2.42
CA PRO A 74 -0.97 -22.46 3.41
C PRO A 74 0.11 -21.93 4.37
N VAL A 75 1.13 -22.75 4.66
CA VAL A 75 2.27 -22.36 5.49
C VAL A 75 3.02 -21.15 4.90
N MET A 76 3.14 -21.06 3.58
CA MET A 76 3.80 -19.91 2.93
C MET A 76 3.01 -18.62 3.18
N HIS A 77 1.69 -18.68 3.14
CA HIS A 77 0.82 -17.54 3.44
C HIS A 77 0.97 -17.10 4.90
N MET A 78 1.00 -18.06 5.84
CA MET A 78 1.23 -17.77 7.25
C MET A 78 2.61 -17.12 7.50
N VAL A 79 3.67 -17.65 6.90
CA VAL A 79 5.03 -17.08 6.99
C VAL A 79 5.03 -15.64 6.45
N LEU A 80 4.40 -15.39 5.31
CA LEU A 80 4.31 -14.05 4.72
C LEU A 80 3.59 -13.06 5.65
N LYS A 81 2.49 -13.48 6.30
CA LYS A 81 1.78 -12.67 7.30
C LYS A 81 2.66 -12.32 8.50
N ILE A 82 3.38 -13.29 9.05
CA ILE A 82 4.29 -13.07 10.20
C ILE A 82 5.43 -12.13 9.82
N VAL A 83 6.08 -12.36 8.69
CA VAL A 83 7.16 -11.48 8.18
C VAL A 83 6.62 -10.07 7.92
N GLY A 84 5.43 -9.98 7.31
CA GLY A 84 4.77 -8.70 7.04
C GLY A 84 4.45 -7.92 8.32
N ALA A 85 3.82 -8.56 9.29
CA ALA A 85 3.49 -7.94 10.57
C ALA A 85 4.74 -7.48 11.33
N SER A 86 5.79 -8.31 11.35
CA SER A 86 7.08 -7.97 11.95
C SER A 86 7.73 -6.75 11.27
N TYR A 87 7.73 -6.72 9.94
CA TYR A 87 8.29 -5.61 9.17
C TYR A 87 7.49 -4.31 9.35
N LEU A 88 6.16 -4.38 9.36
CA LEU A 88 5.30 -3.22 9.64
C LEU A 88 5.51 -2.68 11.06
N THR A 89 5.65 -3.55 12.04
CA THR A 89 5.97 -3.17 13.43
C THR A 89 7.33 -2.46 13.50
N PHE A 90 8.35 -3.00 12.81
CA PHE A 90 9.66 -2.35 12.71
C PHE A 90 9.57 -0.97 12.05
N LEU A 91 8.77 -0.82 10.98
CA LEU A 91 8.58 0.47 10.32
C LEU A 91 7.82 1.47 11.21
N ALA A 92 6.81 1.02 11.94
CA ALA A 92 6.10 1.85 12.91
C ALA A 92 7.05 2.37 14.00
N TRP A 93 7.89 1.50 14.53
CA TRP A 93 8.93 1.90 15.49
C TRP A 93 9.90 2.93 14.89
N ARG A 94 10.38 2.72 13.65
CA ARG A 94 11.23 3.69 12.95
C ARG A 94 10.56 5.05 12.73
N ILE A 95 9.27 5.07 12.44
CA ILE A 95 8.51 6.32 12.28
C ILE A 95 8.41 7.03 13.64
N ALA A 96 8.01 6.31 14.71
CA ALA A 96 7.85 6.88 16.05
C ALA A 96 9.16 7.47 16.60
N THR A 97 10.28 6.82 16.30
CA THR A 97 11.62 7.19 16.81
C THR A 97 12.44 8.02 15.82
N ALA A 98 11.84 8.50 14.72
CA ALA A 98 12.56 9.29 13.73
C ALA A 98 13.19 10.53 14.38
N PRO A 99 14.54 10.71 14.26
CA PRO A 99 15.22 11.86 14.85
C PRO A 99 14.82 13.13 14.11
N ILE A 100 14.36 14.12 14.86
CA ILE A 100 13.97 15.43 14.35
C ILE A 100 14.98 16.45 14.87
N SER A 101 15.63 17.18 13.96
CA SER A 101 16.52 18.27 14.32
C SER A 101 15.72 19.47 14.84
N GLU A 102 16.38 20.37 15.57
CA GLU A 102 15.79 21.63 16.03
C GLU A 102 15.24 22.49 14.88
N TYR A 103 15.75 22.29 13.66
CA TYR A 103 15.29 22.95 12.42
C TYR A 103 14.22 22.14 11.65
N GLY A 104 13.62 21.10 12.26
CA GLY A 104 12.56 20.31 11.63
C GLY A 104 13.04 19.39 10.50
N GLU A 105 14.35 19.16 10.35
CA GLU A 105 14.89 18.21 9.38
C GLU A 105 15.10 16.82 10.00
N SER A 106 14.57 15.79 9.37
CA SER A 106 14.85 14.42 9.78
C SER A 106 16.19 13.95 9.21
N LYS A 107 17.05 13.39 10.08
CA LYS A 107 18.35 12.82 9.68
C LYS A 107 18.24 11.46 8.97
N GLY A 108 17.05 10.88 8.85
CA GLY A 108 16.81 9.61 8.18
C GLY A 108 16.66 9.75 6.65
N ARG A 109 16.23 8.66 6.02
CA ARG A 109 15.89 8.60 4.59
C ARG A 109 14.55 7.91 4.38
N PRO A 110 13.79 8.28 3.33
CA PRO A 110 12.60 7.54 2.90
C PRO A 110 12.97 6.10 2.50
N LEU A 111 11.97 5.26 2.30
CA LEU A 111 12.20 3.97 1.66
C LEU A 111 12.79 4.20 0.25
N SER A 112 13.74 3.35 -0.12
CA SER A 112 14.22 3.28 -1.50
C SER A 112 13.12 2.70 -2.41
N PHE A 113 13.30 2.83 -3.72
CA PHE A 113 12.43 2.23 -4.72
C PHE A 113 12.18 0.74 -4.44
N LEU A 114 13.23 -0.05 -4.27
CA LEU A 114 13.11 -1.49 -4.06
C LEU A 114 12.42 -1.83 -2.73
N GLN A 115 12.75 -1.10 -1.65
CA GLN A 115 12.08 -1.30 -0.36
C GLN A 115 10.58 -1.03 -0.45
N ALA A 116 10.18 0.03 -1.16
CA ALA A 116 8.78 0.39 -1.35
C ALA A 116 8.04 -0.58 -2.28
N ALA A 117 8.70 -1.08 -3.32
CA ALA A 117 8.14 -2.09 -4.23
C ALA A 117 7.95 -3.44 -3.52
N LEU A 118 8.95 -3.89 -2.77
CA LEU A 118 8.88 -5.14 -1.99
C LEU A 118 7.91 -5.03 -0.81
N PHE A 119 7.71 -3.83 -0.29
CA PHE A 119 6.75 -3.58 0.78
C PHE A 119 5.32 -3.98 0.41
N GLN A 120 4.95 -3.96 -0.86
CA GLN A 120 3.61 -4.37 -1.30
C GLN A 120 3.29 -5.82 -0.89
N TRP A 121 4.29 -6.70 -0.93
CA TRP A 121 4.15 -8.13 -0.60
C TRP A 121 3.91 -8.43 0.87
N VAL A 122 4.26 -7.49 1.75
CA VAL A 122 4.03 -7.58 3.20
C VAL A 122 2.91 -6.66 3.67
N ASN A 123 2.29 -5.91 2.77
CA ASN A 123 1.20 -4.99 3.07
C ASN A 123 -0.16 -5.73 2.95
N PRO A 124 -0.88 -5.99 4.07
CA PRO A 124 -2.13 -6.74 4.03
C PRO A 124 -3.19 -6.08 3.15
N LYS A 125 -3.27 -4.74 3.16
CA LYS A 125 -4.21 -4.01 2.30
C LYS A 125 -3.91 -4.23 0.82
N ALA A 126 -2.64 -4.30 0.42
CA ALA A 126 -2.27 -4.55 -0.97
C ALA A 126 -2.75 -5.94 -1.44
N TRP A 127 -2.65 -6.95 -0.59
CA TRP A 127 -3.18 -8.30 -0.87
C TRP A 127 -4.71 -8.29 -1.06
N VAL A 128 -5.44 -7.68 -0.12
CA VAL A 128 -6.90 -7.59 -0.23
C VAL A 128 -7.33 -6.89 -1.52
N LEU A 129 -6.63 -5.80 -1.90
CA LEU A 129 -6.93 -5.07 -3.12
C LEU A 129 -6.56 -5.85 -4.39
N ALA A 130 -5.39 -6.50 -4.42
CA ALA A 130 -4.94 -7.26 -5.58
C ALA A 130 -5.86 -8.46 -5.85
N VAL A 131 -6.13 -9.27 -4.83
CA VAL A 131 -7.04 -10.43 -4.93
C VAL A 131 -8.47 -9.95 -5.21
N GLY A 132 -8.97 -8.98 -4.45
CA GLY A 132 -10.32 -8.46 -4.61
C GLY A 132 -10.57 -7.89 -6.01
N ALA A 133 -9.63 -7.12 -6.56
CA ALA A 133 -9.75 -6.57 -7.91
C ALA A 133 -9.74 -7.67 -8.98
N THR A 134 -8.84 -8.63 -8.88
CA THR A 134 -8.72 -9.71 -9.87
C THR A 134 -9.93 -10.63 -9.85
N VAL A 135 -10.43 -11.01 -8.67
CA VAL A 135 -11.62 -11.89 -8.57
C VAL A 135 -12.90 -11.17 -9.00
N THR A 136 -13.05 -9.89 -8.65
CA THR A 136 -14.31 -9.15 -8.91
C THR A 136 -14.44 -8.71 -10.36
N TYR A 137 -13.35 -8.35 -11.02
CA TYR A 137 -13.39 -7.68 -12.32
C TYR A 137 -12.85 -8.54 -13.48
N THR A 138 -12.64 -9.84 -13.29
CA THR A 138 -12.35 -10.75 -14.40
C THR A 138 -13.58 -11.56 -14.78
N VAL A 139 -13.77 -11.78 -16.08
CA VAL A 139 -14.86 -12.56 -16.65
C VAL A 139 -14.32 -13.66 -17.56
N LEU A 140 -15.02 -14.80 -17.63
CA LEU A 140 -14.60 -15.98 -18.41
C LEU A 140 -14.65 -15.77 -19.92
N SER A 141 -15.40 -14.75 -20.38
CA SER A 141 -15.61 -14.48 -21.80
C SER A 141 -14.43 -13.79 -22.51
N GLU A 142 -13.45 -13.29 -21.76
CA GLU A 142 -12.31 -12.57 -22.29
C GLU A 142 -10.97 -13.21 -21.88
N PRO A 143 -9.87 -12.97 -22.64
CA PRO A 143 -8.55 -13.51 -22.28
C PRO A 143 -8.12 -13.03 -20.90
N TYR A 144 -8.02 -13.96 -19.96
CA TYR A 144 -7.75 -13.68 -18.55
C TYR A 144 -6.46 -12.86 -18.31
N PRO A 145 -5.29 -13.18 -18.93
CA PRO A 145 -4.07 -12.40 -18.70
C PRO A 145 -4.20 -10.94 -19.16
N PHE A 146 -4.96 -10.68 -20.23
CA PHE A 146 -5.21 -9.33 -20.72
C PHE A 146 -6.01 -8.51 -19.71
N GLN A 147 -7.06 -9.10 -19.10
CA GLN A 147 -7.86 -8.44 -18.07
C GLN A 147 -7.02 -8.07 -16.84
N ILE A 148 -6.15 -8.97 -16.38
CA ILE A 148 -5.24 -8.72 -15.26
C ILE A 148 -4.31 -7.53 -15.57
N PHE A 149 -3.77 -7.48 -16.79
CA PHE A 149 -2.93 -6.37 -17.20
C PHE A 149 -3.68 -5.03 -17.24
N VAL A 150 -4.93 -5.04 -17.73
CA VAL A 150 -5.80 -3.84 -17.75
C VAL A 150 -6.12 -3.38 -16.33
N ILE A 151 -6.46 -4.29 -15.41
CA ILE A 151 -6.69 -3.95 -14.00
C ILE A 151 -5.44 -3.29 -13.40
N ALA A 152 -4.26 -3.89 -13.60
CA ALA A 152 -3.01 -3.34 -13.10
C ALA A 152 -2.71 -1.94 -13.67
N LEU A 153 -2.97 -1.73 -14.96
CA LEU A 153 -2.81 -0.44 -15.63
C LEU A 153 -3.78 0.61 -15.08
N ILE A 154 -5.05 0.26 -14.84
CA ILE A 154 -6.04 1.17 -14.24
C ILE A 154 -5.62 1.55 -12.83
N PHE A 155 -5.17 0.63 -12.00
CA PHE A 155 -4.63 0.95 -10.68
C PHE A 155 -3.39 1.85 -10.75
N MET A 156 -2.52 1.63 -11.74
CA MET A 156 -1.36 2.50 -11.97
C MET A 156 -1.79 3.92 -12.36
N LEU A 157 -2.77 4.08 -13.25
CA LEU A 157 -3.19 5.38 -13.76
C LEU A 157 -4.09 6.15 -12.77
N PHE A 158 -4.98 5.48 -12.08
CA PHE A 158 -5.99 6.11 -11.21
C PHE A 158 -5.72 5.96 -9.71
N GLY A 159 -5.15 4.84 -9.29
CA GLY A 159 -4.78 4.61 -7.88
C GLY A 159 -3.49 5.33 -7.46
N SER A 160 -2.50 5.35 -8.33
CA SER A 160 -1.20 5.98 -8.03
C SER A 160 -1.27 7.49 -7.75
N PRO A 161 -2.07 8.30 -8.47
CA PRO A 161 -2.27 9.71 -8.11
C PRO A 161 -2.77 9.92 -6.69
N CYS A 162 -3.58 9.01 -6.15
CA CYS A 162 -4.04 9.07 -4.76
C CYS A 162 -2.85 8.98 -3.78
N THR A 163 -1.88 8.12 -4.07
CA THR A 163 -0.65 8.00 -3.26
C THR A 163 0.20 9.29 -3.33
N PHE A 164 0.25 9.95 -4.49
CA PHE A 164 0.90 11.25 -4.60
C PHE A 164 0.21 12.33 -3.75
N LEU A 165 -1.12 12.33 -3.68
CA LEU A 165 -1.86 13.27 -2.81
C LEU A 165 -1.47 13.10 -1.34
N TRP A 166 -1.27 11.85 -0.88
CA TRP A 166 -0.78 11.58 0.48
C TRP A 166 0.65 12.11 0.70
N LEU A 167 1.54 11.93 -0.29
CA LEU A 167 2.90 12.50 -0.24
C LEU A 167 2.87 14.03 -0.16
N TRP A 168 2.09 14.64 -1.04
CA TRP A 168 1.95 16.10 -1.11
C TRP A 168 1.33 16.65 0.17
N PHE A 169 0.29 16.01 0.68
CA PHE A 169 -0.35 16.40 1.94
C PHE A 169 0.65 16.32 3.10
N GLY A 170 1.41 15.24 3.23
CA GLY A 170 2.47 15.11 4.24
C GLY A 170 3.51 16.22 4.14
N ALA A 171 3.98 16.51 2.92
CA ALA A 171 4.96 17.57 2.70
C ALA A 171 4.39 18.97 3.03
N SER A 172 3.10 19.20 2.75
CA SER A 172 2.41 20.46 3.08
C SER A 172 2.24 20.64 4.58
N LEU A 173 2.04 19.57 5.33
CA LEU A 173 1.97 19.62 6.80
C LEU A 173 3.26 20.15 7.43
N LYS A 174 4.42 19.99 6.78
CA LYS A 174 5.68 20.54 7.27
C LYS A 174 5.64 22.05 7.47
N THR A 175 4.89 22.78 6.65
CA THR A 175 4.72 24.24 6.77
C THR A 175 3.80 24.63 7.93
N ILE A 176 2.89 23.75 8.32
CA ILE A 176 1.92 23.93 9.40
C ILE A 176 2.53 23.50 10.74
N LEU A 177 3.18 22.32 10.74
CA LEU A 177 3.80 21.72 11.92
C LEU A 177 5.23 22.28 12.10
N ARG A 178 5.33 23.55 12.45
CA ARG A 178 6.62 24.29 12.56
C ARG A 178 7.48 23.85 13.76
N TYR A 179 6.85 23.31 14.80
CA TYR A 179 7.55 22.94 16.03
C TYR A 179 7.89 21.46 16.07
N PRO A 180 9.10 21.06 16.50
CA PRO A 180 9.55 19.67 16.54
C PRO A 180 8.62 18.71 17.31
N HIS A 181 7.97 19.20 18.37
CA HIS A 181 7.06 18.38 19.17
C HIS A 181 5.77 18.00 18.41
N TYR A 182 5.26 18.86 17.52
CA TYR A 182 4.12 18.51 16.65
C TYR A 182 4.49 17.45 15.61
N ILE A 183 5.72 17.52 15.05
CA ILE A 183 6.21 16.50 14.12
C ILE A 183 6.38 15.16 14.85
N LYS A 184 6.88 15.18 16.10
CA LYS A 184 6.97 13.97 16.93
C LYS A 184 5.59 13.37 17.22
N ALA A 185 4.63 14.22 17.62
CA ALA A 185 3.25 13.77 17.87
C ALA A 185 2.63 13.17 16.61
N PHE A 186 2.81 13.81 15.44
CA PHE A 186 2.35 13.29 14.16
C PHE A 186 2.98 11.92 13.85
N ASN A 187 4.31 11.79 13.95
CA ASN A 187 4.98 10.52 13.70
C ASN A 187 4.50 9.42 14.65
N PHE A 188 4.27 9.74 15.92
CA PHE A 188 3.72 8.80 16.88
C PHE A 188 2.29 8.35 16.52
N ILE A 189 1.42 9.29 16.12
CA ILE A 189 0.06 8.97 15.64
C ILE A 189 0.12 8.09 14.39
N MET A 190 1.00 8.39 13.44
CA MET A 190 1.15 7.58 12.23
C MET A 190 1.67 6.17 12.53
N ALA A 191 2.61 6.05 13.45
CA ALA A 191 3.09 4.75 13.92
C ALA A 191 1.97 3.94 14.62
N ALA A 192 1.17 4.59 15.46
CA ALA A 192 0.01 3.96 16.11
C ALA A 192 -1.04 3.48 15.09
N LEU A 193 -1.35 4.30 14.07
CA LEU A 193 -2.25 3.91 12.99
C LEU A 193 -1.68 2.74 12.15
N LEU A 194 -0.36 2.69 11.96
CA LEU A 194 0.29 1.60 11.25
C LEU A 194 0.18 0.29 12.05
N ILE A 195 0.38 0.33 13.37
CA ILE A 195 0.17 -0.82 14.25
C ILE A 195 -1.32 -1.21 14.28
N ALA A 196 -2.23 -0.26 14.37
CA ALA A 196 -3.67 -0.54 14.33
C ALA A 196 -4.10 -1.24 13.02
N SER A 197 -3.44 -0.96 11.90
CA SER A 197 -3.70 -1.64 10.63
C SER A 197 -3.33 -3.14 10.64
N LEU A 198 -2.59 -3.61 11.65
CA LEU A 198 -2.22 -5.01 11.83
C LEU A 198 -3.25 -5.81 12.65
N ILE A 199 -4.23 -5.14 13.29
CA ILE A 199 -5.24 -5.84 14.12
C ILE A 199 -5.90 -7.00 13.35
N PRO A 200 -6.40 -6.83 12.12
CA PRO A 200 -7.01 -7.92 11.38
C PRO A 200 -6.04 -9.08 11.09
N VAL A 201 -4.75 -8.77 10.90
CA VAL A 201 -3.70 -9.78 10.66
C VAL A 201 -3.45 -10.61 11.91
N PHE A 202 -3.44 -9.98 13.08
CA PHE A 202 -3.27 -10.69 14.36
C PHE A 202 -4.48 -11.53 14.72
N ASP A 203 -5.70 -11.05 14.46
CA ASP A 203 -6.93 -11.81 14.67
C ASP A 203 -6.95 -13.08 13.80
N ASP A 204 -6.61 -12.95 12.52
CA ASP A 204 -6.55 -14.06 11.59
C ASP A 204 -5.43 -15.07 11.97
N LEU A 205 -4.24 -14.61 12.37
CA LEU A 205 -3.18 -15.49 12.85
C LEU A 205 -3.58 -16.23 14.13
N ARG A 206 -4.30 -15.56 15.05
CA ARG A 206 -4.82 -16.18 16.27
C ARG A 206 -5.82 -17.29 15.96
N GLU A 207 -6.76 -17.05 15.04
CA GLU A 207 -7.73 -18.06 14.62
C GLU A 207 -7.03 -19.28 14.00
N GLN A 208 -6.04 -19.06 13.13
CA GLN A 208 -5.29 -20.15 12.50
C GLN A 208 -4.52 -21.02 13.52
N ILE A 209 -3.96 -20.41 14.57
CA ILE A 209 -3.24 -21.14 15.64
C ILE A 209 -4.21 -21.92 16.55
N LEU A 210 -5.43 -21.41 16.76
CA LEU A 210 -6.40 -22.07 17.64
C LEU A 210 -7.12 -23.25 16.95
N VAL A 211 -7.10 -23.30 15.63
CA VAL A 211 -7.76 -24.37 14.83
C VAL A 211 -6.77 -25.46 14.41
N SER A 212 -5.44 -25.22 14.50
CA SER A 212 -4.38 -26.19 14.23
C SER A 212 -4.10 -27.05 15.47
#